data_e09207ffb43004c3d744410c74416645
#
_entry.id   e09207ffb43004c3d744410c74416645
#
_cell.length_a   1.000
_cell.length_b   1.000
_cell.length_c   1.000
_cell.angle_alpha   90.00
_cell.angle_beta   90.00
_cell.angle_gamma   90.00
#
_symmetry.space_group_name_H-M   'P 1'
#
loop_
_entity.id
_entity.type
_entity.pdbx_description
1 polymer ?
#
loop_
_entity_poly.entity_id
_entity_poly.type
_entity_poly.pdbx_seq_one_letter_code
_entity_poly.pdbx_strand_id
1 'polypeptide(L)'
;MSAALTEISPELESQEVSQTTCCVVGGGPAGVILSLLLARKGVSVTLLEAHDNFDRDFRGDTIHPSVLELLDEIGLAEPLHRLPHAKIHTGALMTPQGPVTLADFRRLKTRFPYIMMLPQKDFLAFVAGEAARYPNFRLLMGARVEELIEEGGVVRGVIYEDDNGKAELRAELTVGADGRGSRLRHLGGFEQVKTSPPMDILWFRVPRRTEDPDGGLAYFGGGHMLVMLNRGEQWQAAYVILKGSSKQVRAAGLDALRSALAELVPQYAERFEDLRDWKQVSMLSVESSRVTSWFKPGLLLIGDAAHVMSPVGGVGINYAIMDAAEAANVLAAPLKEGALNEGHLREVQRRREWPTRLIQAVQKRIQKRVIAAALDPSNTFRVPVAFRLLLRVPILRNLPARVIGFGFKKVHVKP
;
A
#
# COMPACT_ATOMS: atom_id res chain seq x y z
N MET A 1 -56.34 21.47 -40.13
CA MET A 1 -56.25 20.24 -39.32
C MET A 1 -54.76 19.83 -39.26
N SER A 2 -54.08 20.23 -38.21
CA SER A 2 -52.65 19.95 -38.00
C SER A 2 -52.55 18.81 -36.97
N ALA A 3 -51.98 17.70 -37.38
CA ALA A 3 -51.72 16.56 -36.50
C ALA A 3 -50.42 16.83 -35.72
N ALA A 4 -50.54 16.91 -34.41
CA ALA A 4 -49.42 16.98 -33.49
C ALA A 4 -48.71 15.61 -33.46
N LEU A 5 -47.47 15.59 -33.90
CA LEU A 5 -46.56 14.46 -33.65
C LEU A 5 -46.06 14.58 -32.20
N THR A 6 -46.53 13.65 -31.39
CA THR A 6 -46.00 13.42 -30.03
C THR A 6 -44.63 12.76 -30.18
N GLU A 7 -43.55 13.47 -29.86
CA GLU A 7 -42.22 12.89 -29.70
C GLU A 7 -42.25 11.95 -28.50
N ILE A 8 -42.07 10.69 -28.76
CA ILE A 8 -41.81 9.66 -27.75
C ILE A 8 -40.36 9.81 -27.35
N SER A 9 -40.13 10.21 -26.11
CA SER A 9 -38.83 10.22 -25.49
C SER A 9 -38.19 8.82 -25.60
N PRO A 10 -36.87 8.69 -25.90
CA PRO A 10 -36.23 7.38 -25.92
C PRO A 10 -36.32 6.77 -24.52
N GLU A 11 -36.88 5.58 -24.45
CA GLU A 11 -36.95 4.73 -23.28
C GLU A 11 -35.53 4.59 -22.71
N LEU A 12 -35.39 4.88 -21.43
CA LEU A 12 -34.25 4.48 -20.63
C LEU A 12 -34.14 2.94 -20.75
N GLU A 13 -33.17 2.46 -21.53
CA GLU A 13 -32.78 1.06 -21.53
C GLU A 13 -32.58 0.65 -20.07
N SER A 14 -33.22 -0.43 -19.66
CA SER A 14 -33.20 -0.95 -18.31
C SER A 14 -31.74 -1.21 -17.89
N GLN A 15 -31.15 -0.33 -17.13
CA GLN A 15 -29.83 -0.55 -16.53
C GLN A 15 -29.89 -1.84 -15.71
N GLU A 16 -29.01 -2.78 -15.97
CA GLU A 16 -28.93 -4.04 -15.27
C GLU A 16 -28.57 -3.79 -13.80
N VAL A 17 -29.55 -3.88 -12.92
CA VAL A 17 -29.36 -3.70 -11.47
C VAL A 17 -28.81 -5.01 -10.90
N SER A 18 -27.53 -5.06 -10.59
CA SER A 18 -26.93 -6.20 -9.92
C SER A 18 -26.89 -6.01 -8.40
N GLN A 19 -26.89 -7.13 -7.66
CA GLN A 19 -26.87 -7.10 -6.18
C GLN A 19 -25.74 -7.97 -5.63
N THR A 20 -25.20 -7.52 -4.50
CA THR A 20 -24.20 -8.25 -3.71
C THR A 20 -24.38 -7.92 -2.23
N THR A 21 -23.88 -8.74 -1.31
CA THR A 21 -23.88 -8.38 0.12
C THR A 21 -22.83 -7.31 0.41
N CYS A 22 -21.62 -7.44 -0.17
CA CYS A 22 -20.54 -6.49 0.02
C CYS A 22 -19.94 -6.07 -1.33
N CYS A 23 -20.02 -4.77 -1.64
CA CYS A 23 -19.32 -4.14 -2.75
C CYS A 23 -17.97 -3.63 -2.26
N VAL A 24 -16.87 -4.13 -2.83
CA VAL A 24 -15.51 -3.65 -2.53
C VAL A 24 -15.01 -2.86 -3.74
N VAL A 25 -14.58 -1.63 -3.53
CA VAL A 25 -14.09 -0.73 -4.59
C VAL A 25 -12.60 -0.55 -4.47
N GLY A 26 -11.86 -0.98 -5.51
CA GLY A 26 -10.42 -0.93 -5.61
C GLY A 26 -9.75 -2.31 -5.43
N GLY A 27 -9.18 -2.85 -6.51
CA GLY A 27 -8.45 -4.13 -6.56
C GLY A 27 -7.01 -4.05 -6.04
N GLY A 28 -6.72 -3.09 -5.16
CA GLY A 28 -5.45 -3.02 -4.44
C GLY A 28 -5.35 -4.06 -3.31
N PRO A 29 -4.21 -4.08 -2.56
CA PRO A 29 -3.94 -5.11 -1.54
C PRO A 29 -5.03 -5.25 -0.48
N ALA A 30 -5.63 -4.14 -0.02
CA ALA A 30 -6.74 -4.19 0.93
C ALA A 30 -7.99 -4.81 0.32
N GLY A 31 -8.34 -4.39 -0.91
CA GLY A 31 -9.58 -4.84 -1.55
C GLY A 31 -9.54 -6.31 -1.92
N VAL A 32 -8.47 -6.80 -2.54
CA VAL A 32 -8.36 -8.23 -2.91
C VAL A 32 -8.33 -9.15 -1.68
N ILE A 33 -7.62 -8.76 -0.61
CA ILE A 33 -7.57 -9.55 0.63
C ILE A 33 -8.91 -9.53 1.36
N LEU A 34 -9.58 -8.37 1.46
CA LEU A 34 -10.91 -8.30 2.06
C LEU A 34 -11.90 -9.19 1.30
N SER A 35 -11.91 -9.07 -0.03
CA SER A 35 -12.79 -9.85 -0.90
C SER A 35 -12.56 -11.35 -0.76
N LEU A 36 -11.30 -11.79 -0.77
CA LEU A 36 -10.93 -13.19 -0.53
C LEU A 36 -11.45 -13.69 0.83
N LEU A 37 -11.19 -12.93 1.89
CA LEU A 37 -11.54 -13.34 3.25
C LEU A 37 -13.06 -13.38 3.48
N LEU A 38 -13.81 -12.43 2.92
CA LEU A 38 -15.26 -12.40 3.00
C LEU A 38 -15.87 -13.53 2.16
N ALA A 39 -15.39 -13.74 0.93
CA ALA A 39 -15.85 -14.83 0.07
C ALA A 39 -15.62 -16.20 0.72
N ARG A 40 -14.44 -16.40 1.30
CA ARG A 40 -14.07 -17.61 2.05
C ARG A 40 -15.01 -17.88 3.23
N LYS A 41 -15.57 -16.83 3.84
CA LYS A 41 -16.55 -16.91 4.94
C LYS A 41 -18.00 -17.02 4.46
N GLY A 42 -18.23 -17.11 3.13
CA GLY A 42 -19.56 -17.30 2.54
C GLY A 42 -20.36 -16.01 2.33
N VAL A 43 -19.73 -14.83 2.44
CA VAL A 43 -20.36 -13.55 2.10
C VAL A 43 -20.30 -13.35 0.59
N SER A 44 -21.40 -12.90 -0.05
CA SER A 44 -21.40 -12.51 -1.47
C SER A 44 -20.64 -11.21 -1.65
N VAL A 45 -19.59 -11.23 -2.48
CA VAL A 45 -18.69 -10.09 -2.70
C VAL A 45 -18.52 -9.79 -4.18
N THR A 46 -18.71 -8.52 -4.54
CA THR A 46 -18.30 -8.01 -5.84
C THR A 46 -17.16 -6.99 -5.65
N LEU A 47 -16.01 -7.26 -6.26
CA LEU A 47 -14.83 -6.38 -6.28
C LEU A 47 -14.80 -5.61 -7.59
N LEU A 48 -14.84 -4.28 -7.53
CA LEU A 48 -14.70 -3.36 -8.65
C LEU A 48 -13.28 -2.82 -8.73
N GLU A 49 -12.63 -2.97 -9.87
CA GLU A 49 -11.31 -2.38 -10.15
C GLU A 49 -11.39 -1.51 -11.41
N ALA A 50 -10.94 -0.26 -11.28
CA ALA A 50 -11.04 0.74 -12.34
C ALA A 50 -10.09 0.52 -13.53
N HIS A 51 -9.11 -0.36 -13.41
CA HIS A 51 -8.16 -0.69 -14.48
C HIS A 51 -8.43 -2.09 -15.02
N ASP A 52 -7.98 -2.33 -16.25
CA ASP A 52 -8.17 -3.62 -16.95
C ASP A 52 -7.20 -4.71 -16.49
N ASN A 53 -6.20 -4.34 -15.68
CA ASN A 53 -5.20 -5.27 -15.14
C ASN A 53 -4.65 -4.80 -13.79
N PHE A 54 -3.85 -5.64 -13.16
CA PHE A 54 -3.17 -5.33 -11.90
C PHE A 54 -1.78 -4.69 -12.09
N ASP A 55 -1.40 -4.31 -13.31
CA ASP A 55 -0.10 -3.70 -13.56
C ASP A 55 -0.09 -2.28 -12.97
N ARG A 56 0.75 -2.08 -11.99
CA ARG A 56 0.90 -0.83 -11.25
C ARG A 56 2.37 -0.44 -11.26
N ASP A 57 2.64 0.86 -11.37
CA ASP A 57 3.99 1.37 -11.18
C ASP A 57 4.54 1.04 -9.78
N PHE A 58 5.80 0.68 -9.70
CA PHE A 58 6.76 0.57 -8.60
C PHE A 58 6.26 0.80 -7.15
N ARG A 59 5.11 0.27 -6.74
CA ARG A 59 4.57 0.53 -5.42
C ARG A 59 4.24 -0.76 -4.70
N GLY A 60 4.67 -0.86 -3.44
CA GLY A 60 4.16 -1.87 -2.52
C GLY A 60 4.64 -3.31 -2.78
N ASP A 61 5.89 -3.48 -3.20
CA ASP A 61 6.47 -4.80 -3.48
C ASP A 61 6.94 -5.55 -2.20
N THR A 62 6.75 -4.99 -1.01
CA THR A 62 7.26 -5.56 0.24
C THR A 62 6.15 -6.24 1.05
N ILE A 63 6.20 -7.55 1.18
CA ILE A 63 5.32 -8.35 2.05
C ILE A 63 6.08 -8.71 3.33
N HIS A 64 5.59 -8.21 4.45
CA HIS A 64 6.27 -8.33 5.73
C HIS A 64 5.86 -9.60 6.49
N PRO A 65 6.62 -10.04 7.52
CA PRO A 65 6.31 -11.20 8.33
C PRO A 65 4.86 -11.27 8.82
N SER A 66 4.26 -10.13 9.23
CA SER A 66 2.87 -10.08 9.69
C SER A 66 1.86 -10.53 8.64
N VAL A 67 2.09 -10.18 7.38
CA VAL A 67 1.21 -10.57 6.27
C VAL A 67 1.48 -12.01 5.84
N LEU A 68 2.75 -12.45 5.86
CA LEU A 68 3.09 -13.84 5.58
C LEU A 68 2.47 -14.79 6.62
N GLU A 69 2.48 -14.42 7.91
CA GLU A 69 1.79 -15.18 8.96
C GLU A 69 0.27 -15.22 8.71
N LEU A 70 -0.35 -14.08 8.35
CA LEU A 70 -1.77 -14.01 8.02
C LEU A 70 -2.12 -14.92 6.83
N LEU A 71 -1.30 -14.93 5.79
CA LEU A 71 -1.49 -15.83 4.64
C LEU A 71 -1.25 -17.29 5.00
N ASP A 72 -0.35 -17.59 5.95
CA ASP A 72 -0.11 -18.93 6.46
C ASP A 72 -1.34 -19.47 7.22
N GLU A 73 -2.01 -18.64 8.03
CA GLU A 73 -3.24 -18.99 8.75
C GLU A 73 -4.39 -19.41 7.82
N ILE A 74 -4.38 -18.94 6.58
CA ILE A 74 -5.37 -19.31 5.57
C ILE A 74 -4.85 -20.31 4.52
N GLY A 75 -3.63 -20.84 4.72
CA GLY A 75 -3.02 -21.85 3.84
C GLY A 75 -2.44 -21.31 2.54
N LEU A 76 -2.25 -19.99 2.41
CA LEU A 76 -1.78 -19.34 1.17
C LEU A 76 -0.29 -18.97 1.19
N ALA A 77 0.42 -19.11 2.31
CA ALA A 77 1.84 -18.77 2.36
C ALA A 77 2.68 -19.66 1.43
N GLU A 78 2.50 -20.97 1.48
CA GLU A 78 3.25 -21.90 0.61
C GLU A 78 2.98 -21.71 -0.89
N PRO A 79 1.73 -21.60 -1.35
CA PRO A 79 1.45 -21.24 -2.73
C PRO A 79 2.07 -19.91 -3.17
N LEU A 80 2.02 -18.88 -2.31
CA LEU A 80 2.65 -17.58 -2.59
C LEU A 80 4.16 -17.70 -2.77
N HIS A 81 4.85 -18.53 -1.97
CA HIS A 81 6.29 -18.73 -2.06
C HIS A 81 6.75 -19.44 -3.34
N ARG A 82 5.84 -20.00 -4.12
CA ARG A 82 6.16 -20.58 -5.45
C ARG A 82 6.32 -19.49 -6.52
N LEU A 83 5.83 -18.27 -6.27
CA LEU A 83 6.05 -17.15 -7.18
C LEU A 83 7.50 -16.66 -7.07
N PRO A 84 8.11 -16.17 -8.17
CA PRO A 84 9.43 -15.58 -8.13
C PRO A 84 9.50 -14.39 -7.17
N HIS A 85 10.36 -14.47 -6.16
CA HIS A 85 10.51 -13.43 -5.16
C HIS A 85 11.95 -13.37 -4.63
N ALA A 86 12.32 -12.22 -4.03
CA ALA A 86 13.55 -12.11 -3.25
C ALA A 86 13.24 -11.96 -1.76
N LYS A 87 14.22 -12.26 -0.90
CA LYS A 87 14.10 -12.15 0.56
C LYS A 87 15.06 -11.11 1.09
N ILE A 88 14.57 -10.20 1.92
CA ILE A 88 15.37 -9.21 2.63
C ILE A 88 15.43 -9.61 4.10
N HIS A 89 16.60 -10.04 4.56
CA HIS A 89 16.81 -10.47 5.94
C HIS A 89 17.28 -9.33 6.84
N THR A 90 17.93 -8.30 6.27
CA THR A 90 18.51 -7.18 7.02
C THR A 90 18.26 -5.86 6.34
N GLY A 91 18.13 -4.81 7.14
CA GLY A 91 18.18 -3.41 6.69
C GLY A 91 19.36 -2.71 7.38
N ALA A 92 20.23 -2.08 6.60
CA ALA A 92 21.43 -1.43 7.10
C ALA A 92 21.58 0.02 6.60
N LEU A 93 22.13 0.88 7.46
CA LEU A 93 22.66 2.19 7.07
C LEU A 93 24.13 2.02 6.70
N MET A 94 24.49 2.50 5.52
CA MET A 94 25.89 2.55 5.09
C MET A 94 26.48 3.88 5.54
N THR A 95 27.46 3.82 6.43
CA THR A 95 28.15 5.02 6.99
C THR A 95 29.63 4.98 6.65
N PRO A 96 30.34 6.13 6.68
CA PRO A 96 31.80 6.15 6.49
C PRO A 96 32.58 5.27 7.45
N GLN A 97 32.00 4.94 8.63
CA GLN A 97 32.58 4.05 9.62
C GLN A 97 32.16 2.57 9.43
N GLY A 98 31.48 2.24 8.34
CA GLY A 98 30.97 0.92 8.01
C GLY A 98 29.46 0.77 8.19
N PRO A 99 28.91 -0.40 7.88
CA PRO A 99 27.46 -0.65 7.94
C PRO A 99 26.96 -0.70 9.39
N VAL A 100 25.80 -0.05 9.63
CA VAL A 100 25.04 -0.12 10.88
C VAL A 100 23.72 -0.84 10.63
N THR A 101 23.59 -2.09 11.08
CA THR A 101 22.37 -2.86 10.96
C THR A 101 21.26 -2.22 11.78
N LEU A 102 20.21 -1.72 11.11
CA LEU A 102 19.02 -1.14 11.73
C LEU A 102 17.98 -2.19 12.10
N ALA A 103 17.79 -3.16 11.23
CA ALA A 103 16.83 -4.25 11.41
C ALA A 103 17.43 -5.56 10.94
N ASP A 104 17.33 -6.57 11.77
CA ASP A 104 17.69 -7.95 11.45
C ASP A 104 16.49 -8.85 11.70
N PHE A 105 15.77 -9.16 10.61
CA PHE A 105 14.52 -9.93 10.66
C PHE A 105 14.76 -11.39 11.08
N ARG A 106 15.97 -11.95 10.85
CA ARG A 106 16.34 -13.32 11.27
C ARG A 106 16.22 -13.56 12.77
N ARG A 107 16.19 -12.45 13.55
CA ARG A 107 16.04 -12.48 15.01
C ARG A 107 14.58 -12.48 15.48
N LEU A 108 13.64 -12.36 14.55
CA LEU A 108 12.22 -12.44 14.88
C LEU A 108 11.79 -13.88 15.12
N LYS A 109 10.98 -14.09 16.13
CA LYS A 109 10.34 -15.39 16.40
C LYS A 109 9.15 -15.56 15.47
N THR A 110 9.41 -16.01 14.24
CA THR A 110 8.41 -16.23 13.19
C THR A 110 8.90 -17.30 12.23
N ARG A 111 7.98 -17.96 11.53
CA ARG A 111 8.26 -18.85 10.40
C ARG A 111 8.87 -18.10 9.21
N PHE A 112 8.59 -16.78 9.11
CA PHE A 112 8.98 -15.92 7.99
C PHE A 112 9.91 -14.78 8.43
N PRO A 113 11.20 -15.07 8.80
CA PRO A 113 12.12 -14.09 9.38
C PRO A 113 12.77 -13.20 8.30
N TYR A 114 11.99 -12.66 7.37
CA TYR A 114 12.42 -11.81 6.25
C TYR A 114 11.25 -10.96 5.73
N ILE A 115 11.56 -9.92 4.96
CA ILE A 115 10.60 -9.24 4.09
C ILE A 115 10.68 -9.92 2.73
N MET A 116 9.55 -10.36 2.18
CA MET A 116 9.45 -10.86 0.82
C MET A 116 9.32 -9.69 -0.14
N MET A 117 10.19 -9.63 -1.15
CA MET A 117 10.11 -8.72 -2.29
C MET A 117 9.39 -9.45 -3.42
N LEU A 118 8.13 -9.13 -3.63
CA LEU A 118 7.27 -9.72 -4.64
C LEU A 118 6.59 -8.59 -5.43
N PRO A 119 6.64 -8.59 -6.78
CA PRO A 119 5.92 -7.59 -7.57
C PRO A 119 4.45 -7.52 -7.15
N GLN A 120 3.95 -6.30 -6.89
CA GLN A 120 2.58 -6.12 -6.41
C GLN A 120 1.56 -6.74 -7.37
N LYS A 121 1.77 -6.63 -8.69
CA LYS A 121 0.89 -7.23 -9.69
C LYS A 121 0.74 -8.74 -9.51
N ASP A 122 1.86 -9.44 -9.23
CA ASP A 122 1.86 -10.90 -9.07
C ASP A 122 1.14 -11.29 -7.77
N PHE A 123 1.33 -10.50 -6.71
CA PHE A 123 0.59 -10.66 -5.46
C PHE A 123 -0.91 -10.48 -5.65
N LEU A 124 -1.33 -9.40 -6.34
CA LEU A 124 -2.75 -9.09 -6.57
C LEU A 124 -3.41 -10.15 -7.45
N ALA A 125 -2.76 -10.55 -8.55
CA ALA A 125 -3.25 -11.60 -9.44
C ALA A 125 -3.39 -12.94 -8.69
N PHE A 126 -2.41 -13.29 -7.86
CA PHE A 126 -2.46 -14.49 -7.03
C PHE A 126 -3.66 -14.48 -6.07
N VAL A 127 -3.83 -13.39 -5.30
CA VAL A 127 -4.93 -13.30 -4.33
C VAL A 127 -6.29 -13.25 -5.00
N ALA A 128 -6.43 -12.52 -6.12
CA ALA A 128 -7.66 -12.47 -6.90
C ALA A 128 -8.00 -13.84 -7.51
N GLY A 129 -6.99 -14.58 -8.00
CA GLY A 129 -7.15 -15.94 -8.49
C GLY A 129 -7.62 -16.91 -7.40
N GLU A 130 -7.11 -16.78 -6.18
CA GLU A 130 -7.59 -17.57 -5.04
C GLU A 130 -9.03 -17.18 -4.63
N ALA A 131 -9.38 -15.90 -4.70
CA ALA A 131 -10.75 -15.44 -4.44
C ALA A 131 -11.74 -15.97 -5.50
N ALA A 132 -11.33 -16.01 -6.78
CA ALA A 132 -12.17 -16.51 -7.89
C ALA A 132 -12.56 -18.01 -7.76
N ARG A 133 -11.92 -18.76 -6.86
CA ARG A 133 -12.30 -20.15 -6.55
C ARG A 133 -13.60 -20.25 -5.74
N TYR A 134 -14.09 -19.13 -5.20
CA TYR A 134 -15.32 -19.09 -4.42
C TYR A 134 -16.49 -18.61 -5.29
N PRO A 135 -17.60 -19.37 -5.40
CA PRO A 135 -18.72 -19.04 -6.30
C PRO A 135 -19.47 -17.75 -5.90
N ASN A 136 -19.28 -17.27 -4.68
CA ASN A 136 -19.84 -16.04 -4.13
C ASN A 136 -18.92 -14.83 -4.30
N PHE A 137 -17.84 -14.95 -5.07
CA PHE A 137 -16.95 -13.84 -5.44
C PHE A 137 -17.10 -13.49 -6.92
N ARG A 138 -17.21 -12.19 -7.19
CA ARG A 138 -17.19 -11.62 -8.55
C ARG A 138 -16.17 -10.51 -8.64
N LEU A 139 -15.32 -10.50 -9.66
CA LEU A 139 -14.37 -9.44 -9.98
C LEU A 139 -14.80 -8.77 -11.28
N LEU A 140 -14.93 -7.44 -11.26
CA LEU A 140 -15.17 -6.60 -12.42
C LEU A 140 -13.95 -5.69 -12.61
N MET A 141 -13.19 -5.97 -13.66
CA MET A 141 -12.08 -5.13 -14.12
C MET A 141 -12.62 -4.04 -15.06
N GLY A 142 -11.90 -2.91 -15.20
CA GLY A 142 -12.36 -1.77 -15.98
C GLY A 142 -13.56 -1.01 -15.38
N ALA A 143 -14.07 -1.45 -14.22
CA ALA A 143 -15.25 -0.90 -13.57
C ALA A 143 -14.90 0.30 -12.67
N ARG A 144 -15.18 1.49 -13.15
CA ARG A 144 -14.90 2.77 -12.46
C ARG A 144 -16.14 3.28 -11.75
N VAL A 145 -16.07 3.41 -10.43
CA VAL A 145 -17.15 3.99 -9.63
C VAL A 145 -17.25 5.49 -9.90
N GLU A 146 -18.46 5.94 -10.21
CA GLU A 146 -18.78 7.34 -10.49
C GLU A 146 -19.59 7.99 -9.36
N GLU A 147 -20.55 7.28 -8.78
CA GLU A 147 -21.50 7.81 -7.80
C GLU A 147 -21.77 6.80 -6.68
N LEU A 148 -22.25 7.29 -5.53
CA LEU A 148 -22.82 6.47 -4.46
C LEU A 148 -24.34 6.42 -4.64
N ILE A 149 -24.95 5.26 -4.40
CA ILE A 149 -26.39 5.11 -4.27
C ILE A 149 -26.71 5.32 -2.80
N GLU A 150 -27.41 6.39 -2.47
CA GLU A 150 -27.78 6.73 -1.09
C GLU A 150 -29.31 6.74 -0.93
N GLU A 151 -29.80 6.07 0.11
CA GLU A 151 -31.22 6.02 0.47
C GLU A 151 -31.38 6.30 1.96
N GLY A 152 -32.12 7.33 2.32
CA GLY A 152 -32.33 7.70 3.71
C GLY A 152 -31.05 8.00 4.51
N GLY A 153 -30.00 8.51 3.85
CA GLY A 153 -28.69 8.80 4.46
C GLY A 153 -27.80 7.56 4.66
N VAL A 154 -28.18 6.42 4.07
CA VAL A 154 -27.40 5.17 4.10
C VAL A 154 -26.92 4.85 2.70
N VAL A 155 -25.65 4.56 2.53
CA VAL A 155 -25.09 4.07 1.25
C VAL A 155 -25.60 2.65 1.00
N ARG A 156 -26.20 2.44 -0.18
CA ARG A 156 -26.84 1.20 -0.63
C ARG A 156 -26.19 0.61 -1.87
N GLY A 157 -25.03 1.11 -2.26
CA GLY A 157 -24.30 0.64 -3.43
C GLY A 157 -23.60 1.76 -4.18
N VAL A 158 -23.25 1.47 -5.43
CA VAL A 158 -22.52 2.37 -6.31
C VAL A 158 -23.10 2.34 -7.72
N ILE A 159 -22.94 3.44 -8.44
CA ILE A 159 -23.03 3.49 -9.90
C ILE A 159 -21.59 3.45 -10.42
N TYR A 160 -21.32 2.53 -11.33
CA TYR A 160 -20.02 2.41 -11.98
C TYR A 160 -20.17 2.46 -13.50
N GLU A 161 -19.09 2.74 -14.19
CA GLU A 161 -18.98 2.73 -15.64
C GLU A 161 -17.90 1.73 -16.05
N ASP A 162 -18.23 0.87 -17.02
CA ASP A 162 -17.32 -0.06 -17.69
C ASP A 162 -17.46 0.05 -19.22
N ASP A 163 -16.86 -0.86 -19.98
CA ASP A 163 -16.93 -0.88 -21.44
C ASP A 163 -18.37 -1.04 -22.00
N ASN A 164 -19.31 -1.53 -21.17
CA ASN A 164 -20.72 -1.70 -21.53
C ASN A 164 -21.58 -0.47 -21.15
N GLY A 165 -20.99 0.53 -20.50
CA GLY A 165 -21.66 1.73 -20.05
C GLY A 165 -21.89 1.77 -18.55
N LYS A 166 -22.85 2.57 -18.10
CA LYS A 166 -23.18 2.75 -16.69
C LYS A 166 -24.08 1.64 -16.18
N ALA A 167 -23.75 1.11 -14.99
CA ALA A 167 -24.54 0.10 -14.31
C ALA A 167 -24.62 0.37 -12.80
N GLU A 168 -25.70 -0.15 -12.17
CA GLU A 168 -25.89 -0.09 -10.72
C GLU A 168 -25.43 -1.41 -10.06
N LEU A 169 -24.68 -1.30 -8.96
CA LEU A 169 -24.40 -2.41 -8.04
C LEU A 169 -24.92 -2.05 -6.66
N ARG A 170 -26.00 -2.70 -6.24
CA ARG A 170 -26.55 -2.54 -4.91
C ARG A 170 -25.87 -3.45 -3.89
N ALA A 171 -25.64 -2.93 -2.70
CA ALA A 171 -24.96 -3.67 -1.62
C ALA A 171 -25.45 -3.25 -0.25
N GLU A 172 -25.43 -4.18 0.72
CA GLU A 172 -25.66 -3.89 2.13
C GLU A 172 -24.51 -3.05 2.70
N LEU A 173 -23.26 -3.34 2.27
CA LEU A 173 -22.05 -2.58 2.62
C LEU A 173 -21.23 -2.28 1.37
N THR A 174 -20.82 -1.03 1.24
CA THR A 174 -19.78 -0.61 0.30
C THR A 174 -18.47 -0.37 1.05
N VAL A 175 -17.34 -0.94 0.56
CA VAL A 175 -16.03 -0.74 1.16
C VAL A 175 -15.08 -0.07 0.17
N GLY A 176 -14.61 1.13 0.52
CA GLY A 176 -13.59 1.86 -0.24
C GLY A 176 -12.19 1.37 0.11
N ALA A 177 -11.54 0.72 -0.85
CA ALA A 177 -10.13 0.29 -0.83
C ALA A 177 -9.38 0.85 -2.06
N ASP A 178 -9.87 1.96 -2.61
CA ASP A 178 -9.53 2.59 -3.89
C ASP A 178 -8.32 3.55 -3.80
N GLY A 179 -7.52 3.40 -2.75
CA GLY A 179 -6.18 3.95 -2.66
C GLY A 179 -6.10 5.44 -2.30
N ARG A 180 -4.94 6.05 -2.61
CA ARG A 180 -4.60 7.42 -2.19
C ARG A 180 -5.56 8.48 -2.74
N GLY A 181 -5.96 8.32 -3.99
CA GLY A 181 -6.91 9.19 -4.67
C GLY A 181 -8.37 8.82 -4.47
N SER A 182 -8.70 8.09 -3.40
CA SER A 182 -9.99 7.46 -3.18
C SER A 182 -11.18 8.31 -3.62
N ARG A 183 -11.91 7.79 -4.61
CA ARG A 183 -13.16 8.35 -5.11
C ARG A 183 -14.27 8.24 -4.06
N LEU A 184 -14.33 7.07 -3.37
CA LEU A 184 -15.33 6.85 -2.32
C LEU A 184 -15.14 7.77 -1.12
N ARG A 185 -13.88 8.08 -0.76
CA ARG A 185 -13.60 9.10 0.27
C ARG A 185 -14.16 10.46 -0.13
N HIS A 186 -14.00 10.85 -1.39
CA HIS A 186 -14.47 12.12 -1.91
C HIS A 186 -16.00 12.15 -1.98
N LEU A 187 -16.60 11.15 -2.63
CA LEU A 187 -18.07 11.04 -2.77
C LEU A 187 -18.77 10.98 -1.42
N GLY A 188 -18.22 10.22 -0.47
CA GLY A 188 -18.74 10.13 0.89
C GLY A 188 -18.46 11.37 1.75
N GLY A 189 -17.77 12.41 1.24
CA GLY A 189 -17.49 13.64 1.99
C GLY A 189 -16.71 13.41 3.28
N PHE A 190 -15.69 12.52 3.27
CA PHE A 190 -14.87 12.26 4.44
C PHE A 190 -13.82 13.35 4.64
N GLU A 191 -13.72 13.87 5.85
CA GLU A 191 -12.66 14.81 6.23
C GLU A 191 -11.31 14.15 6.36
N GLN A 192 -10.29 14.72 5.70
CA GLN A 192 -8.93 14.20 5.68
C GLN A 192 -7.96 15.14 6.39
N VAL A 193 -7.23 14.63 7.37
CA VAL A 193 -6.09 15.29 7.98
C VAL A 193 -4.84 14.93 7.19
N LYS A 194 -4.28 15.90 6.45
CA LYS A 194 -3.08 15.72 5.62
C LYS A 194 -1.84 16.23 6.35
N THR A 195 -0.72 15.53 6.17
CA THR A 195 0.61 16.00 6.53
C THR A 195 1.52 15.86 5.33
N SER A 196 2.34 16.89 5.08
CA SER A 196 3.31 16.85 3.98
C SER A 196 4.69 16.51 4.54
N PRO A 197 5.21 15.32 4.25
CA PRO A 197 6.61 15.01 4.53
C PRO A 197 7.55 15.92 3.74
N PRO A 198 8.78 16.21 4.24
CA PRO A 198 9.70 17.15 3.60
C PRO A 198 10.42 16.58 2.38
N MET A 199 9.93 15.49 1.81
CA MET A 199 10.60 14.74 0.74
C MET A 199 9.65 14.21 -0.32
N ASP A 200 10.20 13.99 -1.52
CA ASP A 200 9.65 13.13 -2.57
C ASP A 200 10.68 12.06 -2.92
N ILE A 201 10.31 11.06 -3.71
CA ILE A 201 11.20 9.94 -4.06
C ILE A 201 11.20 9.73 -5.57
N LEU A 202 12.39 9.57 -6.12
CA LEU A 202 12.60 9.05 -7.46
C LEU A 202 12.89 7.55 -7.36
N TRP A 203 12.04 6.75 -8.00
CA TRP A 203 12.16 5.30 -8.05
C TRP A 203 12.70 4.85 -9.40
N PHE A 204 13.69 3.98 -9.39
CA PHE A 204 14.27 3.37 -10.59
C PHE A 204 14.88 2.01 -10.27
N ARG A 205 15.31 1.29 -11.29
CA ARG A 205 15.99 0.00 -11.16
C ARG A 205 17.36 0.07 -11.79
N VAL A 206 18.33 -0.63 -11.17
CA VAL A 206 19.67 -0.83 -11.72
C VAL A 206 20.06 -2.30 -11.52
N PRO A 207 20.98 -2.84 -12.36
CA PRO A 207 21.42 -4.23 -12.23
C PRO A 207 22.00 -4.54 -10.85
N ARG A 208 21.72 -5.73 -10.34
CA ARG A 208 22.33 -6.31 -9.16
C ARG A 208 23.16 -7.51 -9.57
N ARG A 209 24.36 -7.65 -8.99
CA ARG A 209 25.26 -8.79 -9.22
C ARG A 209 25.18 -9.76 -8.03
N THR A 210 25.62 -10.99 -8.25
CA THR A 210 25.57 -12.07 -7.24
C THR A 210 26.43 -11.76 -6.01
N GLU A 211 27.55 -11.06 -6.20
CA GLU A 211 28.48 -10.65 -5.14
C GLU A 211 27.98 -9.48 -4.30
N ASP A 212 26.89 -8.80 -4.71
CA ASP A 212 26.34 -7.69 -3.95
C ASP A 212 25.72 -8.16 -2.64
N PRO A 213 25.75 -7.34 -1.58
CA PRO A 213 25.15 -7.67 -0.30
C PRO A 213 23.67 -8.01 -0.43
N ASP A 214 23.20 -8.97 0.37
CA ASP A 214 21.77 -9.19 0.55
C ASP A 214 21.17 -8.17 1.50
N GLY A 215 19.92 -7.75 1.21
CA GLY A 215 19.16 -6.91 2.11
C GLY A 215 18.73 -5.58 1.54
N GLY A 216 18.35 -4.69 2.44
CA GLY A 216 18.05 -3.28 2.17
C GLY A 216 19.19 -2.42 2.66
N LEU A 217 19.70 -1.55 1.79
CA LEU A 217 20.83 -0.67 2.09
C LEU A 217 20.37 0.78 1.96
N ALA A 218 20.74 1.63 2.93
CA ALA A 218 20.50 3.07 2.85
C ALA A 218 21.83 3.82 2.92
N TYR A 219 22.09 4.65 1.93
CA TYR A 219 23.28 5.50 1.80
C TYR A 219 22.92 6.95 2.07
N PHE A 220 23.83 7.66 2.72
CA PHE A 220 23.69 9.08 3.08
C PHE A 220 25.01 9.80 2.86
N GLY A 221 24.97 10.97 2.23
CA GLY A 221 26.15 11.81 2.04
C GLY A 221 25.85 13.03 1.18
N GLY A 222 26.53 14.15 1.41
CA GLY A 222 26.48 15.35 0.57
C GLY A 222 25.08 15.94 0.36
N GLY A 223 24.16 15.76 1.28
CA GLY A 223 22.75 16.17 1.09
C GLY A 223 21.92 15.18 0.27
N HIS A 224 22.41 13.98 0.03
CA HIS A 224 21.76 12.92 -0.74
C HIS A 224 21.41 11.72 0.11
N MET A 225 20.33 11.05 -0.25
CA MET A 225 19.93 9.79 0.37
C MET A 225 19.43 8.82 -0.71
N LEU A 226 19.97 7.60 -0.70
CA LEU A 226 19.58 6.51 -1.59
C LEU A 226 19.25 5.27 -0.76
N VAL A 227 18.10 4.66 -1.00
CA VAL A 227 17.74 3.35 -0.47
C VAL A 227 17.74 2.34 -1.62
N MET A 228 18.42 1.22 -1.43
CA MET A 228 18.52 0.14 -2.39
C MET A 228 17.95 -1.14 -1.78
N LEU A 229 16.96 -1.74 -2.44
CA LEU A 229 16.28 -2.95 -1.99
C LEU A 229 16.61 -4.09 -2.96
N ASN A 230 17.07 -5.21 -2.44
CA ASN A 230 17.33 -6.42 -3.22
C ASN A 230 16.04 -6.96 -3.84
N ARG A 231 15.99 -7.05 -5.18
CA ARG A 231 14.88 -7.60 -5.96
C ARG A 231 15.37 -8.76 -6.87
N GLY A 232 16.32 -9.55 -6.41
CA GLY A 232 16.93 -10.62 -7.19
C GLY A 232 18.04 -10.10 -8.10
N GLU A 233 17.81 -10.04 -9.39
CA GLU A 233 18.78 -9.57 -10.39
C GLU A 233 18.88 -8.04 -10.51
N GLN A 234 18.05 -7.31 -9.78
CA GLN A 234 18.01 -5.86 -9.80
C GLN A 234 17.97 -5.28 -8.39
N TRP A 235 18.55 -4.10 -8.24
CA TRP A 235 18.27 -3.20 -7.13
C TRP A 235 17.07 -2.33 -7.47
N GLN A 236 16.08 -2.30 -6.59
CA GLN A 236 15.07 -1.27 -6.60
C GLN A 236 15.59 -0.09 -5.79
N ALA A 237 15.87 1.01 -6.47
CA ALA A 237 16.48 2.20 -5.90
C ALA A 237 15.46 3.30 -5.66
N ALA A 238 15.54 3.91 -4.47
CA ALA A 238 14.73 5.03 -4.03
C ALA A 238 15.65 6.21 -3.71
N TYR A 239 15.79 7.15 -4.61
CA TYR A 239 16.54 8.37 -4.38
C TYR A 239 15.63 9.45 -3.81
N VAL A 240 15.96 9.90 -2.61
CA VAL A 240 15.15 10.86 -1.86
C VAL A 240 15.55 12.27 -2.24
N ILE A 241 14.57 13.08 -2.61
CA ILE A 241 14.73 14.49 -2.98
C ILE A 241 13.88 15.38 -2.07
N LEU A 242 14.19 16.64 -2.01
CA LEU A 242 13.37 17.63 -1.27
C LEU A 242 11.96 17.70 -1.87
N LYS A 243 10.99 17.93 -1.02
CA LYS A 243 9.58 18.07 -1.41
C LYS A 243 9.41 19.13 -2.49
N GLY A 244 8.81 18.74 -3.63
CA GLY A 244 8.53 19.63 -4.75
C GLY A 244 9.72 19.94 -5.67
N SER A 245 10.94 19.40 -5.42
CA SER A 245 12.14 19.68 -6.23
C SER A 245 12.26 18.84 -7.51
N SER A 246 11.30 17.98 -7.81
CA SER A 246 11.37 17.07 -8.97
C SER A 246 11.56 17.76 -10.31
N LYS A 247 10.97 18.95 -10.50
CA LYS A 247 11.17 19.75 -11.71
C LYS A 247 12.62 20.25 -11.84
N GLN A 248 13.22 20.68 -10.73
CA GLN A 248 14.63 21.15 -10.70
C GLN A 248 15.58 19.99 -10.98
N VAL A 249 15.35 18.81 -10.38
CA VAL A 249 16.15 17.60 -10.64
C VAL A 249 16.07 17.19 -12.12
N ARG A 250 14.88 17.23 -12.73
CA ARG A 250 14.71 16.94 -14.15
C ARG A 250 15.39 18.00 -15.05
N ALA A 251 15.32 19.27 -14.69
CA ALA A 251 15.97 20.35 -15.42
C ALA A 251 17.49 20.28 -15.37
N ALA A 252 18.08 19.79 -14.27
CA ALA A 252 19.52 19.53 -14.17
C ALA A 252 20.01 18.39 -15.10
N GLY A 253 19.10 17.56 -15.58
CA GLY A 253 19.40 16.48 -16.52
C GLY A 253 19.69 15.14 -15.84
N LEU A 254 19.63 14.07 -16.65
CA LEU A 254 19.84 12.71 -16.18
C LEU A 254 21.30 12.46 -15.79
N ASP A 255 22.24 13.13 -16.48
CA ASP A 255 23.68 13.05 -16.19
C ASP A 255 24.00 13.60 -14.79
N ALA A 256 23.36 14.69 -14.39
CA ALA A 256 23.50 15.24 -13.05
C ALA A 256 22.98 14.26 -11.99
N LEU A 257 21.87 13.59 -12.26
CA LEU A 257 21.35 12.54 -11.36
C LEU A 257 22.34 11.36 -11.27
N ARG A 258 22.86 10.86 -12.40
CA ARG A 258 23.85 9.77 -12.41
C ARG A 258 25.12 10.14 -11.64
N SER A 259 25.62 11.36 -11.84
CA SER A 259 26.80 11.87 -11.12
C SER A 259 26.58 11.93 -9.61
N ALA A 260 25.44 12.45 -9.17
CA ALA A 260 25.10 12.50 -7.74
C ALA A 260 24.95 11.08 -7.12
N LEU A 261 24.40 10.12 -7.86
CA LEU A 261 24.31 8.72 -7.44
C LEU A 261 25.69 8.05 -7.39
N ALA A 262 26.56 8.29 -8.37
CA ALA A 262 27.91 7.75 -8.43
C ALA A 262 28.80 8.34 -7.32
N GLU A 263 28.64 9.62 -6.98
CA GLU A 263 29.33 10.25 -5.85
C GLU A 263 28.88 9.64 -4.51
N LEU A 264 27.59 9.41 -4.35
CA LEU A 264 27.03 8.83 -3.11
C LEU A 264 27.41 7.36 -2.95
N VAL A 265 27.47 6.57 -4.05
CA VAL A 265 27.73 5.14 -4.02
C VAL A 265 28.73 4.78 -5.16
N PRO A 266 30.03 5.13 -5.02
CA PRO A 266 31.02 4.95 -6.08
C PRO A 266 31.16 3.51 -6.59
N GLN A 267 30.97 2.50 -5.69
CA GLN A 267 31.05 1.09 -6.07
C GLN A 267 29.95 0.64 -7.04
N TYR A 268 28.90 1.44 -7.25
CA TYR A 268 27.81 1.15 -8.18
C TYR A 268 27.73 2.16 -9.34
N ALA A 269 28.75 3.04 -9.51
CA ALA A 269 28.75 4.10 -10.51
C ALA A 269 28.44 3.60 -11.93
N GLU A 270 29.09 2.52 -12.36
CA GLU A 270 28.87 1.90 -13.69
C GLU A 270 27.40 1.48 -13.91
N ARG A 271 26.70 1.09 -12.85
CA ARG A 271 25.31 0.61 -12.96
C ARG A 271 24.31 1.73 -13.13
N PHE A 272 24.66 2.94 -12.70
CA PHE A 272 23.81 4.12 -12.91
C PHE A 272 23.84 4.60 -14.37
N GLU A 273 24.81 4.17 -15.17
CA GLU A 273 24.84 4.42 -16.61
C GLU A 273 23.69 3.72 -17.37
N ASP A 274 23.07 2.69 -16.78
CA ASP A 274 21.87 2.05 -17.33
C ASP A 274 20.59 2.90 -17.22
N LEU A 275 20.63 4.00 -16.46
CA LEU A 275 19.60 5.02 -16.47
C LEU A 275 19.78 5.92 -17.70
N ARG A 276 19.17 5.55 -18.83
CA ARG A 276 19.33 6.23 -20.12
C ARG A 276 18.19 7.18 -20.46
N ASP A 277 17.02 7.01 -19.83
CA ASP A 277 15.82 7.80 -20.09
C ASP A 277 15.06 8.08 -18.78
N TRP A 278 14.50 9.27 -18.68
CA TRP A 278 13.59 9.65 -17.58
C TRP A 278 12.34 8.76 -17.46
N LYS A 279 11.96 8.01 -18.51
CA LYS A 279 10.91 7.00 -18.45
C LYS A 279 11.24 5.85 -17.50
N GLN A 280 12.52 5.60 -17.23
CA GLN A 280 12.98 4.60 -16.25
C GLN A 280 12.88 5.12 -14.81
N VAL A 281 12.58 6.41 -14.62
CA VAL A 281 12.55 7.08 -13.32
C VAL A 281 11.12 7.52 -13.00
N SER A 282 10.45 6.81 -12.11
CA SER A 282 9.13 7.16 -11.61
C SER A 282 9.22 8.07 -10.39
N MET A 283 8.39 9.12 -10.34
CA MET A 283 8.32 10.01 -9.18
C MET A 283 7.18 9.62 -8.25
N LEU A 284 7.49 9.45 -6.97
CA LEU A 284 6.52 9.32 -5.90
C LEU A 284 6.44 10.62 -5.11
N SER A 285 5.35 11.36 -5.25
CA SER A 285 5.02 12.43 -4.31
C SER A 285 4.63 11.83 -2.97
N VAL A 286 5.45 12.09 -1.94
CA VAL A 286 5.23 11.50 -0.62
C VAL A 286 4.16 12.29 0.11
N GLU A 287 3.13 11.59 0.54
CA GLU A 287 2.03 12.10 1.37
C GLU A 287 1.86 11.22 2.60
N SER A 288 1.31 11.79 3.64
CA SER A 288 0.78 11.07 4.78
C SER A 288 -0.53 11.72 5.20
N SER A 289 -1.57 10.93 5.28
CA SER A 289 -2.90 11.44 5.63
C SER A 289 -3.72 10.38 6.34
N ARG A 290 -4.81 10.79 6.96
CA ARG A 290 -5.84 9.91 7.50
C ARG A 290 -7.17 10.63 7.53
N VAL A 291 -8.27 9.89 7.41
CA VAL A 291 -9.61 10.40 7.65
C VAL A 291 -9.91 10.44 9.17
N THR A 292 -10.79 11.33 9.58
CA THR A 292 -11.21 11.45 10.99
C THR A 292 -12.19 10.36 11.37
N SER A 293 -13.11 10.01 10.46
CA SER A 293 -13.99 8.85 10.55
C SER A 293 -13.71 7.93 9.38
N TRP A 294 -13.64 6.60 9.61
CA TRP A 294 -13.43 5.62 8.55
C TRP A 294 -14.74 5.14 7.93
N PHE A 295 -15.87 5.50 8.50
CA PHE A 295 -17.16 4.99 8.06
C PHE A 295 -18.27 6.06 8.10
N LYS A 296 -19.30 5.79 7.33
CA LYS A 296 -20.65 6.34 7.38
C LYS A 296 -21.65 5.19 7.25
N PRO A 297 -22.96 5.40 7.50
CA PRO A 297 -23.93 4.33 7.31
C PRO A 297 -23.82 3.67 5.93
N GLY A 298 -23.58 2.36 5.88
CA GLY A 298 -23.41 1.60 4.63
C GLY A 298 -22.09 1.78 3.87
N LEU A 299 -21.13 2.58 4.39
CA LEU A 299 -19.85 2.84 3.73
C LEU A 299 -18.69 2.78 4.73
N LEU A 300 -17.65 1.99 4.40
CA LEU A 300 -16.40 1.86 5.16
C LEU A 300 -15.19 2.16 4.25
N LEU A 301 -14.19 2.87 4.76
CA LEU A 301 -12.90 3.06 4.10
C LEU A 301 -11.81 2.25 4.80
N ILE A 302 -10.92 1.60 4.04
CA ILE A 302 -9.76 0.85 4.54
C ILE A 302 -8.50 1.12 3.71
N GLY A 303 -7.34 0.81 4.25
CA GLY A 303 -6.05 1.00 3.58
C GLY A 303 -5.79 2.47 3.23
N ASP A 304 -5.18 2.72 2.06
CA ASP A 304 -4.83 4.09 1.63
C ASP A 304 -6.06 5.00 1.39
N ALA A 305 -7.27 4.44 1.25
CA ALA A 305 -8.50 5.22 1.23
C ALA A 305 -8.78 5.88 2.59
N ALA A 306 -8.49 5.18 3.69
CA ALA A 306 -8.64 5.68 5.04
C ALA A 306 -7.39 6.41 5.55
N HIS A 307 -6.18 5.91 5.23
CA HIS A 307 -4.92 6.45 5.74
C HIS A 307 -3.75 6.19 4.78
N VAL A 308 -3.21 7.22 4.22
CA VAL A 308 -1.99 7.17 3.41
C VAL A 308 -0.77 7.17 4.32
N MET A 309 0.12 6.22 4.12
CA MET A 309 1.38 6.13 4.86
C MET A 309 2.56 6.62 4.03
N SER A 310 3.54 7.18 4.73
CA SER A 310 4.84 7.44 4.15
C SER A 310 5.52 6.12 3.74
N PRO A 311 6.37 6.11 2.70
CA PRO A 311 7.10 4.92 2.28
C PRO A 311 8.20 4.48 3.28
N VAL A 312 8.47 5.26 4.33
CA VAL A 312 9.45 4.91 5.36
C VAL A 312 9.09 3.59 6.04
N GLY A 313 9.98 2.62 5.92
CA GLY A 313 9.81 1.26 6.43
C GLY A 313 8.99 0.31 5.55
N GLY A 314 8.43 0.76 4.42
CA GLY A 314 7.67 -0.09 3.49
C GLY A 314 6.39 -0.69 4.08
N VAL A 315 5.77 -0.05 5.08
CA VAL A 315 4.69 -0.65 5.88
C VAL A 315 3.29 -0.47 5.30
N GLY A 316 3.08 0.42 4.32
CA GLY A 316 1.74 0.81 3.84
C GLY A 316 0.88 -0.35 3.38
N ILE A 317 1.39 -1.18 2.46
CA ILE A 317 0.69 -2.37 1.95
C ILE A 317 0.32 -3.34 3.09
N ASN A 318 1.22 -3.52 4.07
CA ASN A 318 1.00 -4.45 5.15
C ASN A 318 -0.09 -3.95 6.12
N TYR A 319 -0.17 -2.65 6.37
CA TYR A 319 -1.26 -2.06 7.14
C TYR A 319 -2.59 -2.15 6.42
N ALA A 320 -2.61 -1.93 5.10
CA ALA A 320 -3.80 -2.08 4.27
C ALA A 320 -4.35 -3.52 4.30
N ILE A 321 -3.47 -4.53 4.23
CA ILE A 321 -3.85 -5.95 4.35
C ILE A 321 -4.34 -6.28 5.75
N MET A 322 -3.68 -5.75 6.80
CA MET A 322 -4.15 -5.94 8.18
C MET A 322 -5.50 -5.27 8.44
N ASP A 323 -5.80 -4.13 7.80
CA ASP A 323 -7.13 -3.51 7.87
C ASP A 323 -8.19 -4.43 7.25
N ALA A 324 -7.89 -4.99 6.08
CA ALA A 324 -8.77 -5.93 5.38
C ALA A 324 -9.05 -7.18 6.23
N ALA A 325 -8.03 -7.75 6.86
CA ALA A 325 -8.20 -8.91 7.73
C ALA A 325 -9.04 -8.61 8.97
N GLU A 326 -8.81 -7.45 9.61
CA GLU A 326 -9.60 -7.04 10.77
C GLU A 326 -11.04 -6.69 10.38
N ALA A 327 -11.25 -6.07 9.20
CA ALA A 327 -12.58 -5.82 8.65
C ALA A 327 -13.32 -7.15 8.39
N ALA A 328 -12.68 -8.12 7.75
CA ALA A 328 -13.27 -9.45 7.54
C ALA A 328 -13.62 -10.16 8.86
N ASN A 329 -12.75 -10.04 9.88
CA ASN A 329 -13.00 -10.62 11.21
C ASN A 329 -14.22 -10.03 11.93
N VAL A 330 -14.51 -8.75 11.68
CA VAL A 330 -15.62 -8.05 12.35
C VAL A 330 -16.90 -8.15 11.53
N LEU A 331 -16.81 -8.10 10.21
CA LEU A 331 -17.95 -7.88 9.33
C LEU A 331 -18.54 -9.15 8.73
N ALA A 332 -17.77 -10.25 8.64
CA ALA A 332 -18.25 -11.44 7.93
C ALA A 332 -19.52 -12.04 8.51
N ALA A 333 -19.60 -12.22 9.83
CA ALA A 333 -20.79 -12.78 10.48
C ALA A 333 -22.01 -11.85 10.33
N PRO A 334 -21.95 -10.55 10.72
CA PRO A 334 -23.10 -9.67 10.57
C PRO A 334 -23.55 -9.47 9.11
N LEU A 335 -22.65 -9.47 8.14
CA LEU A 335 -23.02 -9.43 6.71
C LEU A 335 -23.74 -10.71 6.27
N LYS A 336 -23.30 -11.86 6.75
CA LYS A 336 -23.92 -13.14 6.41
C LYS A 336 -25.31 -13.29 7.04
N GLU A 337 -25.53 -12.69 8.21
CA GLU A 337 -26.76 -12.74 8.98
C GLU A 337 -27.73 -11.60 8.66
N GLY A 338 -27.34 -10.64 7.79
CA GLY A 338 -28.12 -9.42 7.51
C GLY A 338 -28.30 -8.52 8.74
N ALA A 339 -27.34 -8.57 9.67
CA ALA A 339 -27.38 -7.88 10.96
C ALA A 339 -26.35 -6.75 11.08
N LEU A 340 -25.81 -6.30 9.94
CA LEU A 340 -24.80 -5.24 9.90
C LEU A 340 -25.36 -3.94 10.49
N ASN A 341 -24.56 -3.28 11.32
CA ASN A 341 -24.86 -1.96 11.86
C ASN A 341 -23.60 -1.11 12.03
N GLU A 342 -23.76 0.18 12.32
CA GLU A 342 -22.64 1.11 12.49
C GLU A 342 -21.67 0.72 13.64
N GLY A 343 -22.11 -0.01 14.64
CA GLY A 343 -21.29 -0.50 15.72
C GLY A 343 -20.16 -1.41 15.21
N HIS A 344 -20.45 -2.24 14.20
CA HIS A 344 -19.47 -3.10 13.56
C HIS A 344 -18.44 -2.27 12.75
N LEU A 345 -18.89 -1.24 12.03
CA LEU A 345 -17.97 -0.35 11.28
C LEU A 345 -17.07 0.44 12.24
N ARG A 346 -17.63 0.95 13.31
CA ARG A 346 -16.88 1.62 14.39
C ARG A 346 -15.84 0.71 15.04
N GLU A 347 -16.17 -0.57 15.21
CA GLU A 347 -15.26 -1.54 15.78
C GLU A 347 -14.03 -1.78 14.88
N VAL A 348 -14.21 -1.83 13.54
CA VAL A 348 -13.09 -1.92 12.59
C VAL A 348 -12.16 -0.72 12.77
N GLN A 349 -12.70 0.52 12.76
CA GLN A 349 -11.91 1.73 12.98
C GLN A 349 -11.21 1.67 14.34
N ARG A 350 -11.91 1.37 15.43
CA ARG A 350 -11.35 1.30 16.78
C ARG A 350 -10.15 0.37 16.88
N ARG A 351 -10.21 -0.78 16.19
CA ARG A 351 -9.13 -1.78 16.21
C ARG A 351 -7.92 -1.36 15.38
N ARG A 352 -8.11 -0.59 14.30
CA ARG A 352 -7.07 -0.28 13.33
C ARG A 352 -6.53 1.15 13.40
N GLU A 353 -7.30 2.11 13.91
CA GLU A 353 -6.89 3.51 13.94
C GLU A 353 -5.67 3.76 14.83
N TRP A 354 -5.64 3.25 16.06
CA TRP A 354 -4.55 3.54 16.98
C TRP A 354 -3.18 2.99 16.52
N PRO A 355 -3.06 1.75 15.96
CA PRO A 355 -1.78 1.28 15.41
C PRO A 355 -1.34 2.13 14.23
N THR A 356 -2.30 2.56 13.38
CA THR A 356 -2.08 3.46 12.23
C THR A 356 -1.55 4.82 12.68
N ARG A 357 -2.18 5.44 13.66
CA ARG A 357 -1.71 6.72 14.23
C ARG A 357 -0.31 6.62 14.82
N LEU A 358 -0.01 5.53 15.49
CA LEU A 358 1.29 5.33 16.13
C LEU A 358 2.41 5.16 15.09
N ILE A 359 2.19 4.34 14.05
CA ILE A 359 3.21 4.17 12.99
C ILE A 359 3.42 5.49 12.22
N GLN A 360 2.36 6.24 11.91
CA GLN A 360 2.47 7.56 11.28
C GLN A 360 3.25 8.54 12.15
N ALA A 361 3.08 8.52 13.47
CA ALA A 361 3.84 9.35 14.40
C ALA A 361 5.34 8.99 14.39
N VAL A 362 5.67 7.70 14.37
CA VAL A 362 7.07 7.23 14.25
C VAL A 362 7.66 7.65 12.91
N GLN A 363 6.95 7.44 11.80
CA GLN A 363 7.39 7.86 10.48
C GLN A 363 7.64 9.37 10.40
N LYS A 364 6.72 10.19 10.93
CA LYS A 364 6.87 11.65 11.01
C LYS A 364 8.13 12.08 11.79
N ARG A 365 8.43 11.37 12.89
CA ARG A 365 9.63 11.65 13.70
C ARG A 365 10.92 11.29 12.97
N ILE A 366 10.94 10.14 12.26
CA ILE A 366 12.08 9.73 11.41
C ILE A 366 12.28 10.75 10.29
N GLN A 367 11.22 11.13 9.58
CA GLN A 367 11.30 12.11 8.49
C GLN A 367 11.86 13.46 8.93
N LYS A 368 11.35 13.99 10.05
CA LYS A 368 11.79 15.31 10.56
C LYS A 368 13.23 15.32 11.09
N ARG A 369 13.69 14.21 11.69
CA ARG A 369 15.00 14.19 12.37
C ARG A 369 16.11 13.52 11.57
N VAL A 370 15.78 12.46 10.83
CA VAL A 370 16.77 11.67 10.10
C VAL A 370 16.84 12.11 8.65
N ILE A 371 15.70 12.13 7.96
CA ILE A 371 15.68 12.40 6.51
C ILE A 371 15.96 13.88 6.23
N ALA A 372 15.35 14.79 6.99
CA ALA A 372 15.64 16.22 6.83
C ALA A 372 17.13 16.54 7.08
N ALA A 373 17.75 15.92 8.10
CA ALA A 373 19.18 16.07 8.35
C ALA A 373 20.06 15.43 7.27
N ALA A 374 19.62 14.33 6.67
CA ALA A 374 20.35 13.64 5.59
C ALA A 374 20.31 14.41 4.27
N LEU A 375 19.27 15.20 4.04
CA LEU A 375 19.08 16.03 2.83
C LEU A 375 19.70 17.44 2.97
N ASP A 376 20.29 17.76 4.11
CA ASP A 376 21.00 19.01 4.33
C ASP A 376 22.49 18.85 3.93
N PRO A 377 22.97 19.50 2.86
CA PRO A 377 24.36 19.38 2.40
C PRO A 377 25.39 19.87 3.43
N SER A 378 25.00 20.81 4.31
CA SER A 378 25.87 21.35 5.36
C SER A 378 26.03 20.42 6.57
N ASN A 379 25.20 19.37 6.64
CA ASN A 379 25.14 18.47 7.78
C ASN A 379 25.83 17.13 7.45
N THR A 380 26.92 16.83 8.16
CA THR A 380 27.49 15.48 8.16
C THR A 380 26.57 14.54 8.94
N PHE A 381 25.70 13.81 8.22
CA PHE A 381 24.79 12.86 8.87
C PHE A 381 25.59 11.85 9.71
N ARG A 382 25.34 11.82 11.00
CA ARG A 382 25.87 10.84 11.95
C ARG A 382 24.74 10.12 12.65
N VAL A 383 24.82 8.81 12.71
CA VAL A 383 23.88 8.03 13.52
C VAL A 383 24.02 8.43 14.98
N PRO A 384 22.97 8.92 15.66
CA PRO A 384 23.05 9.38 17.05
C PRO A 384 23.65 8.30 17.96
N VAL A 385 24.55 8.70 18.84
CA VAL A 385 25.23 7.78 19.77
C VAL A 385 24.23 7.00 20.62
N ALA A 386 23.17 7.68 21.10
CA ALA A 386 22.09 7.03 21.84
C ALA A 386 21.42 5.90 21.04
N PHE A 387 21.25 6.06 19.72
CA PHE A 387 20.68 5.04 18.85
C PHE A 387 21.67 3.88 18.64
N ARG A 388 22.97 4.16 18.48
CA ARG A 388 24.00 3.12 18.41
C ARG A 388 24.07 2.29 19.70
N LEU A 389 23.93 2.95 20.86
CA LEU A 389 23.89 2.28 22.17
C LEU A 389 22.63 1.42 22.30
N LEU A 390 21.48 1.91 21.88
CA LEU A 390 20.22 1.17 21.86
C LEU A 390 20.33 -0.11 21.04
N LEU A 391 21.00 -0.06 19.88
CA LEU A 391 21.22 -1.23 19.04
C LEU A 391 22.20 -2.26 19.64
N ARG A 392 23.02 -1.87 20.65
CA ARG A 392 23.91 -2.80 21.39
C ARG A 392 23.17 -3.59 22.47
N VAL A 393 22.02 -3.08 22.96
CA VAL A 393 21.22 -3.77 23.99
C VAL A 393 20.43 -4.92 23.34
N PRO A 394 20.60 -6.19 23.73
CA PRO A 394 20.02 -7.35 23.06
C PRO A 394 18.50 -7.29 22.88
N ILE A 395 17.77 -6.76 23.86
CA ILE A 395 16.30 -6.66 23.82
C ILE A 395 15.87 -5.54 22.88
N LEU A 396 16.56 -4.40 22.88
CA LEU A 396 16.18 -3.18 22.14
C LEU A 396 16.61 -3.24 20.67
N ARG A 397 17.68 -3.95 20.34
CA ARG A 397 18.17 -4.09 18.95
C ARG A 397 17.18 -4.75 18.00
N ASN A 398 16.24 -5.56 18.54
CA ASN A 398 15.23 -6.25 17.74
C ASN A 398 13.96 -5.38 17.52
N LEU A 399 13.85 -4.25 18.25
CA LEU A 399 12.66 -3.40 18.19
C LEU A 399 12.39 -2.83 16.78
N PRO A 400 13.38 -2.31 16.03
CA PRO A 400 13.13 -1.85 14.66
C PRO A 400 12.61 -2.97 13.74
N ALA A 401 13.23 -4.14 13.76
CA ALA A 401 12.78 -5.29 12.96
C ALA A 401 11.36 -5.73 13.35
N ARG A 402 11.03 -5.71 14.66
CA ARG A 402 9.70 -6.07 15.15
C ARG A 402 8.64 -5.05 14.71
N VAL A 403 8.92 -3.76 14.82
CA VAL A 403 7.98 -2.70 14.41
C VAL A 403 7.76 -2.71 12.90
N ILE A 404 8.82 -2.91 12.11
CA ILE A 404 8.71 -3.02 10.65
C ILE A 404 7.96 -4.31 10.28
N GLY A 405 8.36 -5.46 10.84
CA GLY A 405 7.83 -6.78 10.47
C GLY A 405 6.40 -7.04 10.92
N PHE A 406 5.99 -6.53 12.09
CA PHE A 406 4.69 -6.84 12.69
C PHE A 406 3.84 -5.62 13.00
N GLY A 407 4.38 -4.42 12.91
CA GLY A 407 3.69 -3.22 13.37
C GLY A 407 3.54 -3.18 14.90
N PHE A 408 2.61 -2.38 15.37
CA PHE A 408 2.31 -2.22 16.80
C PHE A 408 1.24 -3.19 17.32
N LYS A 409 0.46 -3.78 16.43
CA LYS A 409 -0.57 -4.78 16.75
C LYS A 409 -0.62 -5.82 15.63
N LYS A 410 -0.40 -7.08 15.98
CA LYS A 410 -0.63 -8.20 15.08
C LYS A 410 -2.13 -8.37 14.81
N VAL A 411 -2.46 -8.81 13.62
CA VAL A 411 -3.81 -9.20 13.21
C VAL A 411 -3.74 -10.65 12.78
N HIS A 412 -4.72 -11.44 13.21
CA HIS A 412 -4.88 -12.84 12.85
C HIS A 412 -6.20 -13.01 12.12
N VAL A 413 -6.28 -13.97 11.21
CA VAL A 413 -7.56 -14.33 10.59
C VAL A 413 -8.32 -15.26 11.54
N LYS A 414 -9.52 -14.86 11.95
CA LYS A 414 -10.39 -15.71 12.74
C LYS A 414 -10.99 -16.80 11.85
N PRO A 415 -11.28 -17.99 12.41
CA PRO A 415 -11.98 -19.05 11.70
C PRO A 415 -13.31 -18.63 11.11
#